data_327485736a9653c0233b5c34fe22b703
#
_entry.id   327485736a9653c0233b5c34fe22b703
#
_cell.length_a   1.000
_cell.length_b   1.000
_cell.length_c   1.000
_cell.angle_alpha   90.00
_cell.angle_beta   90.00
_cell.angle_gamma   90.00
#
_symmetry.space_group_name_H-M   'P 1'
#
loop_
_entity.id
_entity.type
_entity.pdbx_description
1 polymer ?
#
loop_
_entity_poly.entity_id
_entity_poly.type
_entity_poly.pdbx_seq_one_letter_code
_entity_poly.pdbx_strand_id
1 'polypeptide(L)'
;MKKLHSAVLVGCLLGLSPSAFAEVANLTNSADGADRDAGIAAVKKKLQEACQSRQGKVDMASFEVVFEKTSTNPDVPKPYYVDAKIKCDLP
;
A
#
# COMPACT_ATOMS: atom_id res chain seq x y z
N MET A 1 13.36 -4.49 -45.84
CA MET A 1 13.43 -4.23 -45.43
C MET A 1 13.34 -4.11 -45.00
N LYS A 2 13.29 -4.36 -44.58
CA LYS A 2 13.26 -4.25 -43.98
C LYS A 2 12.87 -4.19 -43.31
N LYS A 3 12.62 -4.49 -43.04
CA LYS A 3 12.35 -4.36 -42.24
C LYS A 3 11.85 -4.26 -41.57
N LEU A 4 11.63 -4.60 -41.41
CA LEU A 4 11.23 -4.36 -40.63
C LEU A 4 10.89 -4.33 -39.99
N HIS A 5 10.69 -4.52 -39.78
CA HIS A 5 10.42 -4.25 -39.07
C HIS A 5 9.83 -4.16 -38.42
N SER A 6 9.74 -4.45 -38.69
CA SER A 6 9.27 -4.26 -38.00
C SER A 6 8.72 -4.20 -37.34
N ALA A 7 8.62 -4.54 -37.39
CA ALA A 7 8.13 -4.40 -36.59
C ALA A 7 7.76 -4.35 -35.82
N VAL A 8 7.79 -4.56 -35.81
CA VAL A 8 7.50 -4.33 -34.90
C VAL A 8 7.16 -4.20 -34.30
N LEU A 9 7.13 -4.48 -34.32
CA LEU A 9 6.79 -4.20 -33.57
C LEU A 9 6.32 -4.11 -32.99
N VAL A 10 6.23 -4.35 -33.19
CA VAL A 10 5.75 -4.17 -32.45
C VAL A 10 5.35 -3.97 -31.83
N GLY A 11 5.23 -4.22 -31.84
CA GLY A 11 4.76 -4.01 -31.02
C GLY A 11 4.40 -3.82 -30.39
N CYS A 12 4.32 -3.89 -30.33
CA CYS A 12 4.01 -3.64 -29.54
C CYS A 12 3.63 -3.37 -29.04
N LEU A 13 3.45 -3.54 -29.25
CA LEU A 13 3.17 -3.30 -28.71
C LEU A 13 2.83 -3.03 -28.14
N LEU A 14 2.67 -3.26 -28.12
CA LEU A 14 2.48 -3.01 -27.38
C LEU A 14 2.18 -2.55 -26.77
N GLY A 15 2.27 -2.55 -26.63
CA GLY A 15 2.13 -2.00 -25.85
C GLY A 15 1.46 -1.96 -25.28
N LEU A 16 1.20 -2.18 -25.22
CA LEU A 16 0.61 -2.04 -24.62
C LEU A 16 -0.08 -1.97 -23.66
N SER A 17 -0.42 -2.15 -23.75
CA SER A 17 -1.32 -1.84 -22.70
C SER A 17 -0.77 -2.19 -21.34
N PRO A 18 0.24 -1.44 -20.94
CA PRO A 18 0.92 -1.67 -19.67
C PRO A 18 0.00 -1.57 -18.47
N SER A 19 -1.05 -0.75 -18.56
CA SER A 19 -1.98 -0.62 -17.45
C SER A 19 -2.68 -1.93 -17.13
N ALA A 20 -2.79 -2.83 -18.10
CA ALA A 20 -3.37 -4.13 -17.84
C ALA A 20 -2.51 -4.99 -16.92
N PHE A 21 -1.27 -4.56 -16.69
CA PHE A 21 -0.33 -5.30 -15.85
C PHE A 21 0.00 -4.55 -14.56
N ALA A 22 -0.84 -3.60 -14.19
CA ALA A 22 -0.68 -2.91 -12.92
C ALA A 22 -0.67 -3.94 -11.80
N GLU A 23 0.24 -3.77 -10.88
CA GLU A 23 0.38 -4.66 -9.73
C GLU A 23 -0.47 -4.19 -8.58
N VAL A 24 -0.88 -5.14 -7.77
CA VAL A 24 -1.44 -4.83 -6.46
C VAL A 24 -0.40 -5.25 -5.43
N ALA A 25 0.12 -4.28 -4.71
CA ALA A 25 1.08 -4.55 -3.64
C ALA A 25 0.35 -4.61 -2.31
N ASN A 26 0.72 -5.58 -1.48
CA ASN A 26 0.22 -5.65 -0.12
C ASN A 26 1.21 -4.94 0.78
N LEU A 27 0.82 -3.80 1.30
CA LEU A 27 1.66 -3.00 2.19
C LEU A 27 1.30 -3.29 3.64
N THR A 28 2.30 -3.39 4.48
CA THR A 28 2.11 -3.57 5.92
C THR A 28 2.86 -2.48 6.66
N ASN A 29 2.32 -2.07 7.79
CA ASN A 29 2.99 -1.12 8.65
C ASN A 29 2.41 -1.25 10.06
N SER A 30 3.04 -0.57 10.99
CA SER A 30 2.59 -0.56 12.37
C SER A 30 2.62 0.86 12.91
N ALA A 31 1.87 1.08 13.98
CA ALA A 31 1.83 2.37 14.64
C ALA A 31 1.40 2.21 16.08
N ASP A 32 1.70 3.24 16.87
CA ASP A 32 1.24 3.35 18.26
C ASP A 32 0.26 4.49 18.36
N GLY A 33 -0.59 4.44 19.37
CA GLY A 33 -1.52 5.52 19.65
C GLY A 33 -1.88 5.59 21.13
N ALA A 34 -2.40 6.74 21.53
CA ALA A 34 -2.90 6.91 22.89
C ALA A 34 -4.11 6.00 23.14
N ASP A 35 -4.87 5.73 22.09
CA ASP A 35 -5.99 4.80 22.08
C ASP A 35 -6.07 4.11 20.72
N ARG A 36 -7.08 3.25 20.58
CA ARG A 36 -7.26 2.48 19.37
C ARG A 36 -7.51 3.37 18.15
N ASP A 37 -8.36 4.38 18.29
CA ASP A 37 -8.70 5.26 17.17
C ASP A 37 -7.48 6.02 16.69
N ALA A 38 -6.66 6.53 17.61
CA ALA A 38 -5.44 7.25 17.26
C ALA A 38 -4.43 6.33 16.57
N GLY A 39 -4.27 5.10 17.05
CA GLY A 39 -3.36 4.13 16.45
C GLY A 39 -3.81 3.71 15.06
N ILE A 40 -5.10 3.45 14.89
CA ILE A 40 -5.65 3.09 13.58
C ILE A 40 -5.46 4.24 12.59
N ALA A 41 -5.74 5.47 13.00
CA ALA A 41 -5.56 6.64 12.14
C ALA A 41 -4.10 6.79 11.73
N ALA A 42 -3.17 6.58 12.66
CA ALA A 42 -1.74 6.70 12.40
C ALA A 42 -1.25 5.63 11.41
N VAL A 43 -1.68 4.38 11.57
CA VAL A 43 -1.23 3.31 10.67
C VAL A 43 -1.85 3.47 9.29
N LYS A 44 -3.10 3.92 9.20
CA LYS A 44 -3.72 4.22 7.90
C LYS A 44 -2.92 5.29 7.16
N LYS A 45 -2.54 6.35 7.86
CA LYS A 45 -1.77 7.43 7.25
C LYS A 45 -0.43 6.92 6.73
N LYS A 46 0.26 6.10 7.52
CA LYS A 46 1.54 5.52 7.10
C LYS A 46 1.38 4.67 5.85
N LEU A 47 0.34 3.85 5.80
CA LEU A 47 0.08 2.98 4.65
C LEU A 47 -0.29 3.80 3.42
N GLN A 48 -1.11 4.84 3.57
CA GLN A 48 -1.44 5.73 2.47
C GLN A 48 -0.20 6.43 1.93
N GLU A 49 0.65 6.94 2.81
CA GLU A 49 1.88 7.61 2.40
C GLU A 49 2.83 6.65 1.69
N ALA A 50 2.94 5.43 2.19
CA ALA A 50 3.78 4.42 1.57
C ALA A 50 3.30 4.07 0.16
N CYS A 51 1.98 3.98 -0.03
CA CYS A 51 1.41 3.72 -1.35
C CYS A 51 1.63 4.89 -2.29
N GLN A 52 1.38 6.11 -1.80
CA GLN A 52 1.56 7.32 -2.59
C GLN A 52 3.01 7.54 -3.00
N SER A 53 3.96 7.17 -2.14
CA SER A 53 5.38 7.29 -2.47
C SER A 53 5.79 6.38 -3.63
N ARG A 54 4.98 5.37 -3.92
CA ARG A 54 5.15 4.49 -5.07
C ARG A 54 4.26 4.90 -6.24
N GLN A 55 3.63 6.07 -6.14
CA GLN A 55 2.69 6.58 -7.12
C GLN A 55 1.49 5.65 -7.29
N GLY A 56 1.19 4.92 -6.25
CA GLY A 56 0.07 3.99 -6.23
C GLY A 56 -1.20 4.64 -5.72
N LYS A 57 -2.28 3.90 -5.86
CA LYS A 57 -3.59 4.30 -5.38
C LYS A 57 -4.05 3.29 -4.33
N VAL A 58 -4.32 3.78 -3.14
CA VAL A 58 -4.68 2.91 -2.03
C VAL A 58 -6.14 2.49 -2.14
N ASP A 59 -6.39 1.21 -1.86
CA ASP A 59 -7.74 0.66 -1.74
C ASP A 59 -8.11 0.64 -0.26
N MET A 60 -8.82 1.66 0.19
CA MET A 60 -9.17 1.79 1.60
C MET A 60 -10.09 0.68 2.08
N ALA A 61 -10.89 0.08 1.17
CA ALA A 61 -11.76 -1.02 1.54
C ALA A 61 -10.97 -2.28 1.92
N SER A 62 -9.71 -2.36 1.50
CA SER A 62 -8.85 -3.50 1.81
C SER A 62 -8.11 -3.36 3.14
N PHE A 63 -8.25 -2.22 3.82
CA PHE A 63 -7.56 -1.99 5.09
C PHE A 63 -7.96 -3.06 6.11
N GLU A 64 -6.97 -3.66 6.74
CA GLU A 64 -7.22 -4.72 7.71
C GLU A 64 -6.21 -4.63 8.85
N VAL A 65 -6.72 -4.65 10.08
CA VAL A 65 -5.88 -4.77 11.27
C VAL A 65 -5.53 -6.25 11.43
N VAL A 66 -4.24 -6.57 11.43
CA VAL A 66 -3.78 -7.95 11.53
C VAL A 66 -3.31 -8.31 12.92
N PHE A 67 -2.96 -7.32 13.73
CA PHE A 67 -2.56 -7.53 15.12
C PHE A 67 -2.74 -6.23 15.89
N GLU A 68 -3.20 -6.32 17.12
CA GLU A 68 -3.27 -5.16 17.99
C GLU A 68 -3.02 -5.59 19.43
N LYS A 69 -2.47 -4.68 20.21
CA LYS A 69 -2.10 -4.92 21.60
C LYS A 69 -2.20 -3.62 22.37
N THR A 70 -2.73 -3.69 23.57
CA THR A 70 -2.78 -2.54 24.47
C THR A 70 -1.93 -2.83 25.69
N SER A 71 -1.00 -1.93 25.99
CA SER A 71 -0.19 -2.02 27.21
C SER A 71 -1.02 -1.59 28.41
N THR A 72 -0.86 -2.31 29.50
CA THR A 72 -1.48 -1.94 30.77
C THR A 72 -0.56 -1.10 31.64
N ASN A 73 0.66 -0.82 31.17
CA ASN A 73 1.63 -0.02 31.92
C ASN A 73 1.22 1.47 31.86
N PRO A 74 0.91 2.10 33.00
CA PRO A 74 0.46 3.49 33.02
C PRO A 74 1.52 4.49 32.58
N ASP A 75 2.80 4.08 32.57
CA ASP A 75 3.89 4.97 32.18
C ASP A 75 4.11 5.03 30.66
N VAL A 76 3.37 4.22 29.90
CA VAL A 76 3.51 4.22 28.44
C VAL A 76 2.60 5.30 27.85
N PRO A 77 3.16 6.32 27.16
CA PRO A 77 2.34 7.43 26.63
C PRO A 77 1.45 7.01 25.46
N LYS A 78 1.84 5.98 24.71
CA LYS A 78 1.05 5.46 23.60
C LYS A 78 0.87 3.95 23.78
N PRO A 79 -0.08 3.56 24.62
CA PRO A 79 -0.21 2.16 25.03
C PRO A 79 -0.78 1.23 23.96
N TYR A 80 -1.46 1.78 22.96
CA TYR A 80 -2.05 0.97 21.91
C TYR A 80 -1.07 0.79 20.76
N TYR A 81 -0.88 -0.47 20.33
CA TYR A 81 -0.03 -0.83 19.22
C TYR A 81 -0.85 -1.60 18.18
N VAL A 82 -0.61 -1.32 16.89
CA VAL A 82 -1.35 -1.98 15.83
C VAL A 82 -0.44 -2.29 14.64
N ASP A 83 -0.62 -3.49 14.09
CA ASP A 83 -0.09 -3.88 12.79
C ASP A 83 -1.26 -3.97 11.82
N ALA A 84 -1.11 -3.41 10.65
CA ALA A 84 -2.18 -3.41 9.66
C ALA A 84 -1.62 -3.57 8.26
N LYS A 85 -2.51 -3.91 7.34
CA LYS A 85 -2.16 -4.06 5.93
C LYS A 85 -3.21 -3.41 5.04
N ILE A 86 -2.81 -3.09 3.83
CA ILE A 86 -3.69 -2.49 2.84
C ILE A 86 -3.17 -2.84 1.44
N LYS A 87 -4.07 -2.87 0.48
CA LYS A 87 -3.69 -3.05 -0.92
C LYS A 87 -3.40 -1.72 -1.57
N CYS A 88 -2.33 -1.68 -2.34
CA CYS A 88 -1.89 -0.50 -3.06
C CYS A 88 -1.85 -0.85 -4.54
N ASP A 89 -2.68 -0.18 -5.35
CA ASP A 89 -2.68 -0.38 -6.80
C ASP A 89 -1.56 0.45 -7.40
N LEU A 90 -0.57 -0.23 -7.95
CA LEU A 90 0.58 0.42 -8.56
C LEU A 90 0.33 0.66 -10.05
N PRO A 91 0.90 1.75 -10.61
CA PRO A 91 0.74 2.04 -12.04
C PRO A 91 1.44 1.04 -12.94
#